data_f91db790d710559caa892204bb6f49d2
#
_entry.id   f91db790d710559caa892204bb6f49d2
#
_cell.length_a   1.000
_cell.length_b   1.000
_cell.length_c   1.000
_cell.angle_alpha   90.00
_cell.angle_beta   90.00
_cell.angle_gamma   90.00
#
_symmetry.space_group_name_H-M   'P 1'
#
loop_
_entity.id
_entity.type
_entity.pdbx_description
1 polymer ?
#
loop_
_entity_poly.entity_id
_entity_poly.type
_entity_poly.pdbx_seq_one_letter_code
_entity_poly.pdbx_strand_id
1 'polypeptide(L)'
;MVQPSQSSILLLDGHSLASLAFTRSLARAGIRVTVGAAVADAPARFSRFCSQFLLYPSPMTDPEAFRQWLFEILSRRQFDLLIGTTDQTLLLLDEWRELLSSRVKVPLPAREGFRLACDKAKTAKQAQELGLAVPPTCFIENEEEFDHAANTLQPPFVIKPRSSIGLCQGKRLRLSVAYAFNKDVLRQKYFTLNRLSPWPLLQSYVAGSGTGCFFLIRDGETLASFMHRRIRDEDPTGSGSSLRISVAPDPTLMSASEQLLRAIGVDGLVMVEYRVGDDGTPYLMEINSRPWGSMQLAVESGVDFPLLWYRAVTGQPVEIIHSYRQGIVCRHLAGDMRHLENVLLGPPPDWSLDFPKRLPTLLQFLKFCGTNLRYDDFAAGDWRPGLAELRNYFVELGGRFLGRLRRAFTGTRKSGP
;
A
#
# COMPACT_ATOMS: atom_id res chain seq x y z
N MET A 1 -14.74 -17.81 -38.97
CA MET A 1 -13.88 -17.85 -37.78
C MET A 1 -14.22 -16.63 -36.91
N VAL A 2 -14.86 -16.85 -35.76
CA VAL A 2 -15.12 -15.77 -34.79
C VAL A 2 -13.76 -15.37 -34.26
N GLN A 3 -13.35 -14.12 -34.46
CA GLN A 3 -12.15 -13.60 -33.79
C GLN A 3 -12.34 -13.80 -32.28
N PRO A 4 -11.36 -14.39 -31.57
CA PRO A 4 -11.47 -14.49 -30.12
C PRO A 4 -11.68 -13.07 -29.57
N SER A 5 -12.75 -12.88 -28.81
CA SER A 5 -13.04 -11.59 -28.19
C SER A 5 -11.83 -11.16 -27.36
N GLN A 6 -11.32 -9.97 -27.63
CA GLN A 6 -10.18 -9.43 -26.89
C GLN A 6 -10.52 -9.38 -25.40
N SER A 7 -9.71 -10.06 -24.58
CA SER A 7 -9.90 -10.07 -23.12
C SER A 7 -10.04 -8.66 -22.55
N SER A 8 -11.02 -8.49 -21.66
CA SER A 8 -11.40 -7.19 -21.09
C SER A 8 -11.45 -7.26 -19.57
N ILE A 9 -10.82 -6.31 -18.89
CA ILE A 9 -10.83 -6.24 -17.44
C ILE A 9 -11.39 -4.89 -16.94
N LEU A 10 -12.04 -4.93 -15.78
CA LEU A 10 -12.35 -3.73 -14.99
C LEU A 10 -11.35 -3.63 -13.84
N LEU A 11 -10.48 -2.64 -13.91
CA LEU A 11 -9.46 -2.34 -12.91
C LEU A 11 -9.90 -1.14 -12.07
N LEU A 12 -10.12 -1.35 -10.79
CA LEU A 12 -10.50 -0.30 -9.84
C LEU A 12 -9.28 0.45 -9.32
N ASP A 13 -9.52 1.48 -8.51
CA ASP A 13 -8.50 2.26 -7.80
C ASP A 13 -7.48 2.95 -8.72
N GLY A 14 -7.95 3.50 -9.85
CA GLY A 14 -7.10 4.17 -10.83
C GLY A 14 -6.23 5.31 -10.28
N HIS A 15 -6.45 5.71 -9.03
CA HIS A 15 -5.60 6.65 -8.29
C HIS A 15 -4.35 6.00 -7.69
N SER A 16 -4.26 4.66 -7.64
CA SER A 16 -3.12 3.95 -7.06
C SER A 16 -2.01 3.70 -8.09
N LEU A 17 -0.75 3.73 -7.65
CA LEU A 17 0.40 3.37 -8.49
C LEU A 17 0.35 1.90 -8.95
N ALA A 18 -0.22 1.02 -8.12
CA ALA A 18 -0.45 -0.37 -8.51
C ALA A 18 -1.37 -0.46 -9.72
N SER A 19 -2.50 0.27 -9.74
CA SER A 19 -3.41 0.29 -10.89
C SER A 19 -2.75 0.84 -12.14
N LEU A 20 -1.86 1.82 -12.02
CA LEU A 20 -1.09 2.32 -13.16
C LEU A 20 -0.14 1.25 -13.72
N ALA A 21 0.56 0.51 -12.84
CA ALA A 21 1.44 -0.59 -13.25
C ALA A 21 0.64 -1.71 -13.94
N PHE A 22 -0.52 -2.10 -13.39
CA PHE A 22 -1.45 -3.06 -14.01
C PHE A 22 -1.94 -2.58 -15.38
N THR A 23 -2.37 -1.33 -15.48
CA THR A 23 -2.86 -0.74 -16.74
C THR A 23 -1.81 -0.85 -17.83
N ARG A 24 -0.57 -0.50 -17.53
CA ARG A 24 0.56 -0.55 -18.48
C ARG A 24 0.92 -1.97 -18.87
N SER A 25 1.06 -2.86 -17.90
CA SER A 25 1.48 -4.23 -18.13
C SER A 25 0.45 -4.99 -18.95
N LEU A 26 -0.81 -5.03 -18.51
CA LEU A 26 -1.85 -5.82 -19.15
C LEU A 26 -2.21 -5.31 -20.55
N ALA A 27 -2.24 -3.98 -20.74
CA ALA A 27 -2.53 -3.43 -22.06
C ALA A 27 -1.38 -3.67 -23.06
N ARG A 28 -0.11 -3.69 -22.62
CA ARG A 28 1.02 -4.10 -23.46
C ARG A 28 0.93 -5.57 -23.89
N ALA A 29 0.30 -6.41 -23.06
CA ALA A 29 0.01 -7.81 -23.39
C ALA A 29 -1.25 -7.99 -24.24
N GLY A 30 -1.87 -6.90 -24.74
CA GLY A 30 -3.05 -6.94 -25.61
C GLY A 30 -4.39 -7.05 -24.89
N ILE A 31 -4.43 -6.91 -23.56
CA ILE A 31 -5.65 -6.98 -22.77
C ILE A 31 -6.29 -5.59 -22.70
N ARG A 32 -7.59 -5.51 -22.93
CA ARG A 32 -8.34 -4.25 -22.83
C ARG A 32 -8.55 -3.89 -21.35
N VAL A 33 -7.99 -2.75 -20.92
CA VAL A 33 -8.10 -2.29 -19.53
C VAL A 33 -9.05 -1.12 -19.43
N THR A 34 -10.21 -1.33 -18.80
CA THR A 34 -11.11 -0.27 -18.34
C THR A 34 -10.71 0.10 -16.92
N VAL A 35 -10.34 1.36 -16.70
CA VAL A 35 -9.92 1.86 -15.38
C VAL A 35 -11.09 2.55 -14.70
N GLY A 36 -11.38 2.19 -13.46
CA GLY A 36 -12.33 2.87 -12.58
C GLY A 36 -11.64 3.59 -11.44
N ALA A 37 -12.14 4.77 -11.04
CA ALA A 37 -11.68 5.48 -9.85
C ALA A 37 -12.79 6.33 -9.23
N ALA A 38 -12.64 6.64 -7.92
CA ALA A 38 -13.55 7.55 -7.21
C ALA A 38 -13.22 9.03 -7.47
N VAL A 39 -12.13 9.32 -8.18
CA VAL A 39 -11.68 10.69 -8.50
C VAL A 39 -11.42 10.80 -10.00
N ALA A 40 -11.81 11.94 -10.57
CA ALA A 40 -11.71 12.17 -12.02
C ALA A 40 -10.27 12.39 -12.50
N ASP A 41 -9.38 12.78 -11.62
CA ASP A 41 -7.98 13.09 -11.88
C ASP A 41 -7.03 11.92 -11.51
N ALA A 42 -7.57 10.71 -11.43
CA ALA A 42 -6.81 9.48 -11.20
C ALA A 42 -5.70 9.28 -12.26
N PRO A 43 -4.43 9.07 -11.88
CA PRO A 43 -3.31 9.00 -12.80
C PRO A 43 -3.45 7.93 -13.88
N ALA A 44 -3.94 6.73 -13.52
CA ALA A 44 -4.13 5.65 -14.49
C ALA A 44 -5.12 6.00 -15.62
N ARG A 45 -6.06 6.94 -15.41
CA ARG A 45 -6.94 7.48 -16.45
C ARG A 45 -6.17 8.09 -17.61
N PHE A 46 -5.06 8.78 -17.32
CA PHE A 46 -4.28 9.53 -18.30
C PHE A 46 -3.24 8.67 -19.01
N SER A 47 -3.10 7.40 -18.62
CA SER A 47 -2.25 6.47 -19.34
C SER A 47 -2.80 6.21 -20.76
N ARG A 48 -1.90 6.23 -21.76
CA ARG A 48 -2.26 5.83 -23.13
C ARG A 48 -2.76 4.39 -23.23
N PHE A 49 -2.50 3.60 -22.20
CA PHE A 49 -2.90 2.21 -22.06
C PHE A 49 -4.27 2.02 -21.40
N CYS A 50 -4.89 3.08 -20.89
CA CYS A 50 -6.25 3.07 -20.41
C CYS A 50 -7.22 3.09 -21.61
N SER A 51 -7.93 2.00 -21.86
CA SER A 51 -8.88 1.90 -22.99
C SER A 51 -10.15 2.72 -22.73
N GLN A 52 -10.58 2.79 -21.49
CA GLN A 52 -11.74 3.55 -21.03
C GLN A 52 -11.58 3.91 -19.56
N PHE A 53 -12.13 5.05 -19.17
CA PHE A 53 -12.22 5.50 -17.78
C PHE A 53 -13.66 5.55 -17.31
N LEU A 54 -13.91 5.06 -16.08
CA LEU A 54 -15.21 5.11 -15.41
C LEU A 54 -15.04 5.77 -14.03
N LEU A 55 -15.81 6.83 -13.79
CA LEU A 55 -15.89 7.45 -12.47
C LEU A 55 -16.93 6.70 -11.64
N TYR A 56 -16.62 6.41 -10.37
CA TYR A 56 -17.52 5.73 -9.45
C TYR A 56 -17.65 6.47 -8.11
N PRO A 57 -18.76 6.25 -7.36
CA PRO A 57 -18.92 6.76 -6.00
C PRO A 57 -17.84 6.23 -5.07
N SER A 58 -17.35 7.04 -4.14
CA SER A 58 -16.26 6.64 -3.23
C SER A 58 -16.64 5.43 -2.36
N PRO A 59 -15.89 4.32 -2.41
CA PRO A 59 -16.10 3.16 -1.54
C PRO A 59 -15.89 3.46 -0.05
N MET A 60 -15.28 4.60 0.26
CA MET A 60 -15.00 5.03 1.63
C MET A 60 -16.16 5.83 2.23
N THR A 61 -16.75 6.74 1.45
CA THR A 61 -17.79 7.65 1.96
C THR A 61 -19.20 7.17 1.63
N ASP A 62 -19.37 6.42 0.54
CA ASP A 62 -20.67 5.87 0.12
C ASP A 62 -20.50 4.48 -0.51
N PRO A 63 -20.25 3.44 0.33
CA PRO A 63 -20.05 2.08 -0.16
C PRO A 63 -21.30 1.49 -0.84
N GLU A 64 -22.50 1.95 -0.47
CA GLU A 64 -23.74 1.45 -1.07
C GLU A 64 -23.92 2.01 -2.49
N ALA A 65 -23.71 3.30 -2.71
CA ALA A 65 -23.72 3.87 -4.06
C ALA A 65 -22.62 3.24 -4.94
N PHE A 66 -21.45 2.94 -4.37
CA PHE A 66 -20.39 2.19 -5.08
C PHE A 66 -20.85 0.78 -5.45
N ARG A 67 -21.55 0.08 -4.55
CA ARG A 67 -22.13 -1.24 -4.83
C ARG A 67 -23.12 -1.16 -5.99
N GLN A 68 -24.08 -0.25 -5.93
CA GLN A 68 -25.10 -0.06 -6.98
C GLN A 68 -24.45 0.22 -8.33
N TRP A 69 -23.48 1.15 -8.39
CA TRP A 69 -22.73 1.47 -9.59
C TRP A 69 -22.01 0.23 -10.15
N LEU A 70 -21.33 -0.55 -9.29
CA LEU A 70 -20.58 -1.71 -9.71
C LEU A 70 -21.48 -2.77 -10.34
N PHE A 71 -22.60 -3.10 -9.67
CA PHE A 71 -23.55 -4.10 -10.19
C PHE A 71 -24.24 -3.62 -11.47
N GLU A 72 -24.51 -2.34 -11.61
CA GLU A 72 -25.06 -1.73 -12.83
C GLU A 72 -24.06 -1.85 -14.00
N ILE A 73 -22.80 -1.53 -13.80
CA ILE A 73 -21.76 -1.67 -14.84
C ILE A 73 -21.58 -3.13 -15.25
N LEU A 74 -21.55 -4.05 -14.30
CA LEU A 74 -21.43 -5.49 -14.58
C LEU A 74 -22.67 -6.08 -15.28
N SER A 75 -23.85 -5.49 -15.12
CA SER A 75 -25.05 -5.90 -15.85
C SER A 75 -25.06 -5.42 -17.30
N ARG A 76 -24.42 -4.29 -17.58
CA ARG A 76 -24.39 -3.65 -18.91
C ARG A 76 -23.19 -4.07 -19.76
N ARG A 77 -22.12 -4.60 -19.15
CA ARG A 77 -20.85 -4.90 -19.80
C ARG A 77 -20.25 -6.19 -19.26
N GLN A 78 -19.68 -6.96 -20.18
CA GLN A 78 -18.93 -8.15 -19.81
C GLN A 78 -17.46 -7.81 -19.61
N PHE A 79 -16.93 -8.23 -18.47
CA PHE A 79 -15.51 -8.23 -18.16
C PHE A 79 -15.08 -9.63 -17.74
N ASP A 80 -13.90 -10.05 -18.16
CA ASP A 80 -13.35 -11.35 -17.77
C ASP A 80 -12.90 -11.33 -16.30
N LEU A 81 -12.34 -10.17 -15.87
CA LEU A 81 -11.88 -9.98 -14.50
C LEU A 81 -12.30 -8.61 -13.95
N LEU A 82 -12.59 -8.58 -12.66
CA LEU A 82 -12.70 -7.38 -11.83
C LEU A 82 -11.55 -7.37 -10.82
N ILE A 83 -10.70 -6.35 -10.89
CA ILE A 83 -9.48 -6.23 -10.08
C ILE A 83 -9.55 -4.99 -9.19
N GLY A 84 -9.47 -5.17 -7.88
CA GLY A 84 -9.18 -4.10 -6.91
C GLY A 84 -7.69 -4.09 -6.56
N THR A 85 -7.15 -2.93 -6.24
CA THR A 85 -5.71 -2.80 -5.89
C THR A 85 -5.47 -2.19 -4.51
N THR A 86 -6.52 -1.77 -3.82
CA THR A 86 -6.42 -1.16 -2.48
C THR A 86 -7.30 -1.88 -1.47
N ASP A 87 -6.96 -1.75 -0.18
CA ASP A 87 -7.77 -2.29 0.91
C ASP A 87 -9.21 -1.76 0.89
N GLN A 88 -9.41 -0.53 0.39
CA GLN A 88 -10.70 0.13 0.32
C GLN A 88 -11.72 -0.63 -0.53
N THR A 89 -11.28 -1.08 -1.70
CA THR A 89 -12.12 -1.83 -2.63
C THR A 89 -12.11 -3.31 -2.32
N LEU A 90 -10.94 -3.89 -1.99
CA LEU A 90 -10.82 -5.34 -1.78
C LEU A 90 -11.65 -5.85 -0.61
N LEU A 91 -11.75 -5.10 0.49
CA LEU A 91 -12.62 -5.47 1.61
C LEU A 91 -14.10 -5.50 1.22
N LEU A 92 -14.56 -4.56 0.37
CA LEU A 92 -15.92 -4.58 -0.15
C LEU A 92 -16.14 -5.70 -1.16
N LEU A 93 -15.16 -5.93 -2.05
CA LEU A 93 -15.24 -7.06 -2.99
C LEU A 93 -15.28 -8.41 -2.24
N ASP A 94 -14.56 -8.54 -1.11
CA ASP A 94 -14.64 -9.73 -0.25
C ASP A 94 -16.02 -9.85 0.44
N GLU A 95 -16.60 -8.76 0.89
CA GLU A 95 -17.97 -8.75 1.46
C GLU A 95 -19.01 -9.21 0.42
N TRP A 96 -18.84 -8.82 -0.85
CA TRP A 96 -19.78 -9.14 -1.94
C TRP A 96 -19.33 -10.31 -2.81
N ARG A 97 -18.36 -11.12 -2.37
CA ARG A 97 -17.73 -12.20 -3.14
C ARG A 97 -18.75 -13.15 -3.78
N GLU A 98 -19.74 -13.59 -3.02
CA GLU A 98 -20.78 -14.51 -3.49
C GLU A 98 -21.70 -13.86 -4.56
N LEU A 99 -22.07 -12.61 -4.37
CA LEU A 99 -22.90 -11.86 -5.32
C LEU A 99 -22.17 -11.55 -6.63
N LEU A 100 -20.85 -11.40 -6.58
CA LEU A 100 -20.01 -11.11 -7.74
C LEU A 100 -19.68 -12.36 -8.54
N SER A 101 -19.59 -13.54 -7.89
CA SER A 101 -19.13 -14.79 -8.51
C SER A 101 -19.95 -15.22 -9.73
N SER A 102 -21.24 -14.89 -9.78
CA SER A 102 -22.13 -15.17 -10.92
C SER A 102 -22.04 -14.14 -12.06
N ARG A 103 -21.26 -13.07 -11.91
CA ARG A 103 -21.22 -11.94 -12.86
C ARG A 103 -19.86 -11.71 -13.48
N VAL A 104 -18.81 -11.83 -12.67
CA VAL A 104 -17.43 -11.57 -13.08
C VAL A 104 -16.48 -12.34 -12.18
N LYS A 105 -15.36 -12.78 -12.71
CA LYS A 105 -14.29 -13.38 -11.91
C LYS A 105 -13.56 -12.28 -11.13
N VAL A 106 -13.57 -12.40 -9.79
CA VAL A 106 -12.84 -11.51 -8.89
C VAL A 106 -11.73 -12.33 -8.24
N PRO A 107 -10.47 -12.12 -8.63
CA PRO A 107 -9.36 -12.92 -8.11
C PRO A 107 -8.93 -12.42 -6.73
N LEU A 108 -9.71 -12.76 -5.72
CA LEU A 108 -9.42 -12.49 -4.31
C LEU A 108 -8.71 -13.70 -3.68
N PRO A 109 -7.82 -13.49 -2.70
CA PRO A 109 -7.27 -14.56 -1.89
C PRO A 109 -8.38 -15.34 -1.16
N ALA A 110 -8.07 -16.54 -0.65
CA ALA A 110 -8.99 -17.27 0.21
C ALA A 110 -9.43 -16.38 1.40
N ARG A 111 -10.73 -16.39 1.72
CA ARG A 111 -11.33 -15.43 2.67
C ARG A 111 -10.65 -15.42 4.03
N GLU A 112 -10.35 -16.58 4.56
CA GLU A 112 -9.71 -16.72 5.89
C GLU A 112 -8.30 -16.13 5.88
N GLY A 113 -7.46 -16.53 4.92
CA GLY A 113 -6.11 -16.02 4.75
C GLY A 113 -6.08 -14.50 4.50
N PHE A 114 -7.01 -14.00 3.66
CA PHE A 114 -7.12 -12.56 3.41
C PHE A 114 -7.47 -11.77 4.67
N ARG A 115 -8.48 -12.23 5.44
CA ARG A 115 -8.90 -11.57 6.68
C ARG A 115 -7.84 -11.64 7.77
N LEU A 116 -7.12 -12.76 7.85
CA LEU A 116 -6.01 -12.90 8.78
C LEU A 116 -4.87 -11.94 8.42
N ALA A 117 -4.49 -11.87 7.13
CA ALA A 117 -3.47 -10.94 6.64
C ALA A 117 -3.84 -9.46 6.87
N CYS A 118 -5.13 -9.11 6.86
CA CYS A 118 -5.61 -7.75 7.16
C CYS A 118 -5.55 -7.39 8.66
N ASP A 119 -5.43 -8.36 9.57
CA ASP A 119 -5.35 -8.12 11.03
C ASP A 119 -3.89 -8.17 11.49
N LYS A 120 -3.30 -7.00 11.74
CA LYS A 120 -1.89 -6.87 12.14
C LYS A 120 -1.57 -7.56 13.47
N ALA A 121 -2.56 -7.68 14.39
CA ALA A 121 -2.35 -8.40 15.64
C ALA A 121 -2.24 -9.91 15.40
N LYS A 122 -3.13 -10.47 14.59
CA LYS A 122 -3.10 -11.90 14.25
C LYS A 122 -1.84 -12.25 13.47
N THR A 123 -1.45 -11.43 12.48
CA THR A 123 -0.20 -11.67 11.71
C THR A 123 1.04 -11.58 12.59
N ALA A 124 1.09 -10.64 13.54
CA ALA A 124 2.22 -10.54 14.47
C ALA A 124 2.28 -11.75 15.43
N LYS A 125 1.14 -12.21 15.95
CA LYS A 125 1.09 -13.44 16.78
C LYS A 125 1.57 -14.66 15.99
N GLN A 126 1.06 -14.86 14.78
CA GLN A 126 1.46 -15.97 13.92
C GLN A 126 2.96 -15.94 13.58
N ALA A 127 3.51 -14.75 13.34
CA ALA A 127 4.93 -14.58 13.10
C ALA A 127 5.79 -14.98 14.33
N GLN A 128 5.37 -14.57 15.55
CA GLN A 128 6.05 -14.96 16.78
C GLN A 128 6.03 -16.48 17.00
N GLU A 129 4.90 -17.14 16.74
CA GLU A 129 4.76 -18.60 16.84
C GLU A 129 5.71 -19.34 15.88
N LEU A 130 6.02 -18.73 14.74
CA LEU A 130 6.98 -19.25 13.76
C LEU A 130 8.43 -18.81 14.04
N GLY A 131 8.68 -18.09 15.13
CA GLY A 131 10.01 -17.62 15.50
C GLY A 131 10.52 -16.42 14.67
N LEU A 132 9.66 -15.74 13.92
CA LEU A 132 10.04 -14.52 13.24
C LEU A 132 10.07 -13.34 14.23
N ALA A 133 11.07 -12.48 14.06
CA ALA A 133 11.15 -11.28 14.87
C ALA A 133 10.01 -10.31 14.53
N VAL A 134 9.32 -9.83 15.56
CA VAL A 134 8.40 -8.69 15.51
C VAL A 134 8.89 -7.63 16.48
N PRO A 135 8.62 -6.34 16.28
CA PRO A 135 8.93 -5.35 17.31
C PRO A 135 8.36 -5.78 18.66
N PRO A 136 8.99 -5.48 19.80
CA PRO A 136 8.39 -5.75 21.10
C PRO A 136 6.94 -5.25 21.10
N THR A 137 5.98 -6.16 21.22
CA THR A 137 4.55 -5.92 20.98
C THR A 137 3.73 -6.35 22.17
N CYS A 138 2.85 -5.47 22.64
CA CYS A 138 1.79 -5.82 23.56
C CYS A 138 0.46 -5.90 22.79
N PHE A 139 -0.21 -7.05 22.95
CA PHE A 139 -1.56 -7.30 22.43
C PHE A 139 -2.54 -6.95 23.53
N ILE A 140 -3.38 -5.98 23.28
CA ILE A 140 -4.26 -5.35 24.27
C ILE A 140 -5.70 -5.71 23.93
N GLU A 141 -6.46 -6.14 24.95
CA GLU A 141 -7.87 -6.48 24.82
C GLU A 141 -8.77 -5.77 25.86
N ASN A 142 -8.13 -5.08 26.83
CA ASN A 142 -8.80 -4.29 27.89
C ASN A 142 -7.90 -3.16 28.41
N GLU A 143 -8.43 -2.29 29.28
CA GLU A 143 -7.67 -1.15 29.82
C GLU A 143 -6.56 -1.56 30.79
N GLU A 144 -6.71 -2.64 31.54
CA GLU A 144 -5.67 -3.12 32.47
C GLU A 144 -4.42 -3.58 31.71
N GLU A 145 -4.64 -4.28 30.59
CA GLU A 145 -3.55 -4.67 29.70
C GLU A 145 -2.89 -3.48 29.02
N PHE A 146 -3.66 -2.42 28.70
CA PHE A 146 -3.08 -1.17 28.22
C PHE A 146 -2.17 -0.54 29.25
N ASP A 147 -2.61 -0.42 30.51
CA ASP A 147 -1.80 0.17 31.59
C ASP A 147 -0.54 -0.67 31.88
N HIS A 148 -0.66 -2.00 31.84
CA HIS A 148 0.49 -2.89 31.90
C HIS A 148 1.47 -2.67 30.74
N ALA A 149 0.98 -2.63 29.50
CA ALA A 149 1.77 -2.41 28.29
C ALA A 149 2.48 -1.06 28.31
N ALA A 150 1.80 0.01 28.74
CA ALA A 150 2.37 1.36 28.87
C ALA A 150 3.47 1.45 29.95
N ASN A 151 3.51 0.50 30.87
CA ASN A 151 4.57 0.40 31.89
C ASN A 151 5.71 -0.53 31.47
N THR A 152 5.43 -1.52 30.62
CA THR A 152 6.42 -2.50 30.15
C THR A 152 7.25 -1.99 28.99
N LEU A 153 6.62 -1.34 27.99
CA LEU A 153 7.31 -0.80 26.85
C LEU A 153 7.95 0.57 27.17
N GLN A 154 9.01 0.89 26.44
CA GLN A 154 9.69 2.17 26.54
C GLN A 154 9.36 3.08 25.35
N PRO A 155 9.28 4.40 25.52
CA PRO A 155 9.13 5.32 24.41
C PRO A 155 10.37 5.28 23.49
N PRO A 156 10.21 5.54 22.18
CA PRO A 156 8.98 5.93 21.51
C PRO A 156 7.98 4.78 21.33
N PHE A 157 6.72 5.04 21.64
CA PHE A 157 5.65 4.07 21.44
C PHE A 157 5.08 4.18 20.03
N VAL A 158 4.76 3.04 19.43
CA VAL A 158 4.08 2.93 18.15
C VAL A 158 2.69 2.35 18.37
N ILE A 159 1.66 3.15 18.09
CA ILE A 159 0.26 2.73 18.18
C ILE A 159 -0.20 2.35 16.79
N LYS A 160 -0.50 1.07 16.58
CA LYS A 160 -0.78 0.52 15.26
C LYS A 160 -2.22 0.00 15.19
N PRO A 161 -3.09 0.53 14.31
CA PRO A 161 -4.43 -0.01 14.16
C PRO A 161 -4.36 -1.45 13.66
N ARG A 162 -5.30 -2.30 14.09
CA ARG A 162 -5.34 -3.70 13.65
C ARG A 162 -5.59 -3.84 12.15
N SER A 163 -6.42 -2.94 11.59
CA SER A 163 -6.71 -2.87 10.16
C SER A 163 -6.38 -1.47 9.62
N SER A 164 -6.04 -1.40 8.34
CA SER A 164 -5.81 -0.13 7.63
C SER A 164 -7.09 0.68 7.41
N ILE A 165 -8.26 0.06 7.58
CA ILE A 165 -9.58 0.68 7.44
C ILE A 165 -10.34 0.53 8.77
N GLY A 166 -10.82 1.65 9.29
CA GLY A 166 -11.72 1.71 10.44
C GLY A 166 -13.13 2.14 10.04
N LEU A 167 -14.06 1.99 10.98
CA LEU A 167 -15.46 2.40 10.82
C LEU A 167 -15.80 3.50 11.82
N CYS A 168 -16.37 4.60 11.35
CA CYS A 168 -16.88 5.68 12.19
C CYS A 168 -18.22 6.18 11.64
N GLN A 169 -19.29 6.03 12.43
CA GLN A 169 -20.62 6.49 12.05
C GLN A 169 -21.07 6.01 10.64
N GLY A 170 -20.82 4.74 10.34
CA GLY A 170 -21.15 4.13 9.04
C GLY A 170 -20.22 4.51 7.88
N LYS A 171 -19.24 5.39 8.08
CA LYS A 171 -18.23 5.74 7.09
C LYS A 171 -16.94 4.97 7.33
N ARG A 172 -16.30 4.58 6.25
CA ARG A 172 -14.97 3.94 6.28
C ARG A 172 -13.90 5.03 6.32
N LEU A 173 -12.89 4.85 7.15
CA LEU A 173 -11.78 5.79 7.31
C LEU A 173 -10.46 5.04 7.16
N ARG A 174 -9.51 5.64 6.46
CA ARG A 174 -8.13 5.14 6.43
C ARG A 174 -7.46 5.47 7.75
N LEU A 175 -6.92 4.44 8.41
CA LEU A 175 -6.22 4.58 9.68
C LEU A 175 -4.70 4.56 9.45
N SER A 176 -4.00 5.37 10.23
CA SER A 176 -2.55 5.49 10.20
C SER A 176 -1.94 5.11 11.54
N VAL A 177 -0.66 4.75 11.53
CA VAL A 177 0.16 4.57 12.72
C VAL A 177 0.31 5.89 13.44
N ALA A 178 0.29 5.87 14.78
CA ALA A 178 0.56 7.04 15.61
C ALA A 178 1.79 6.78 16.50
N TYR A 179 2.53 7.84 16.78
CA TYR A 179 3.70 7.80 17.65
C TYR A 179 3.43 8.59 18.95
N ALA A 180 3.92 8.08 20.08
CA ALA A 180 3.88 8.79 21.35
C ALA A 180 5.25 8.71 22.03
N PHE A 181 5.72 9.83 22.57
CA PHE A 181 7.04 9.96 23.18
C PHE A 181 6.99 10.08 24.70
N ASN A 182 5.79 10.09 25.27
CA ASN A 182 5.52 10.01 26.71
C ASN A 182 4.18 9.30 26.95
N LYS A 183 3.92 8.92 28.21
CA LYS A 183 2.75 8.13 28.59
C LYS A 183 1.42 8.92 28.51
N ASP A 184 1.42 10.22 28.74
CA ASP A 184 0.20 11.04 28.66
C ASP A 184 -0.28 11.15 27.22
N VAL A 185 0.64 11.46 26.29
CA VAL A 185 0.36 11.49 24.85
C VAL A 185 0.00 10.10 24.33
N LEU A 186 0.62 9.03 24.87
CA LEU A 186 0.29 7.66 24.54
C LEU A 186 -1.17 7.36 24.85
N ARG A 187 -1.62 7.62 26.10
CA ARG A 187 -2.99 7.33 26.53
C ARG A 187 -4.01 8.06 25.64
N GLN A 188 -3.79 9.35 25.41
CA GLN A 188 -4.67 10.18 24.57
C GLN A 188 -4.78 9.62 23.15
N LYS A 189 -3.64 9.37 22.48
CA LYS A 189 -3.61 8.87 21.10
C LYS A 189 -4.15 7.46 20.99
N TYR A 190 -3.84 6.58 21.96
CA TYR A 190 -4.29 5.20 21.98
C TYR A 190 -5.82 5.12 22.02
N PHE A 191 -6.46 5.78 22.99
CA PHE A 191 -7.91 5.73 23.10
C PHE A 191 -8.64 6.52 22.00
N THR A 192 -7.99 7.51 21.38
CA THR A 192 -8.50 8.13 20.15
C THR A 192 -8.57 7.11 19.01
N LEU A 193 -7.49 6.35 18.81
CA LEU A 193 -7.45 5.31 17.78
C LEU A 193 -8.34 4.11 18.13
N ASN A 194 -8.44 3.74 19.40
CA ASN A 194 -9.27 2.62 19.89
C ASN A 194 -10.76 2.78 19.55
N ARG A 195 -11.27 4.01 19.46
CA ARG A 195 -12.64 4.29 19.01
C ARG A 195 -12.89 3.95 17.54
N LEU A 196 -11.84 3.91 16.73
CA LEU A 196 -11.91 3.68 15.28
C LEU A 196 -11.43 2.27 14.88
N SER A 197 -10.56 1.69 15.67
CA SER A 197 -10.00 0.34 15.53
C SER A 197 -9.86 -0.26 16.93
N PRO A 198 -10.80 -1.11 17.37
CA PRO A 198 -10.77 -1.66 18.72
C PRO A 198 -9.46 -2.36 19.04
N TRP A 199 -8.90 -2.04 20.15
CA TRP A 199 -7.68 -2.60 20.72
C TRP A 199 -6.49 -2.60 19.74
N PRO A 200 -5.98 -1.40 19.38
CA PRO A 200 -4.77 -1.26 18.56
C PRO A 200 -3.58 -1.97 19.22
N LEU A 201 -2.60 -2.39 18.42
CA LEU A 201 -1.34 -2.88 18.97
C LEU A 201 -0.54 -1.71 19.54
N LEU A 202 0.15 -1.98 20.64
CA LEU A 202 1.18 -1.12 21.17
C LEU A 202 2.54 -1.79 20.97
N GLN A 203 3.45 -1.12 20.28
CA GLN A 203 4.77 -1.64 19.92
C GLN A 203 5.87 -0.66 20.33
N SER A 204 7.07 -1.18 20.58
CA SER A 204 8.27 -0.36 20.60
C SER A 204 8.64 0.10 19.20
N TYR A 205 9.22 1.27 19.10
CA TYR A 205 9.81 1.74 17.84
C TYR A 205 11.08 0.97 17.52
N VAL A 206 11.23 0.59 16.25
CA VAL A 206 12.44 -0.02 15.71
C VAL A 206 13.05 0.95 14.70
N ALA A 207 14.27 1.43 14.97
CA ALA A 207 15.07 2.16 14.00
C ALA A 207 15.54 1.22 12.89
N GLY A 208 15.81 1.74 11.69
CA GLY A 208 16.30 0.92 10.57
C GLY A 208 15.62 1.22 9.24
N SER A 209 15.86 0.38 8.24
CA SER A 209 15.39 0.57 6.86
C SER A 209 14.26 -0.38 6.49
N GLY A 210 13.29 0.12 5.71
CA GLY A 210 12.20 -0.70 5.18
C GLY A 210 12.66 -1.65 4.07
N THR A 211 12.20 -2.89 4.13
CA THR A 211 12.47 -3.94 3.14
C THR A 211 11.17 -4.68 2.84
N GLY A 212 10.92 -5.02 1.58
CA GLY A 212 9.75 -5.77 1.16
C GLY A 212 10.14 -7.07 0.47
N CYS A 213 9.46 -8.16 0.85
CA CYS A 213 9.46 -9.42 0.14
C CYS A 213 8.11 -9.57 -0.55
N PHE A 214 8.11 -9.87 -1.84
CA PHE A 214 6.94 -9.86 -2.70
C PHE A 214 6.78 -11.21 -3.37
N PHE A 215 5.54 -11.69 -3.42
CA PHE A 215 5.25 -13.02 -3.92
C PHE A 215 3.98 -13.02 -4.79
N LEU A 216 3.99 -13.88 -5.79
CA LEU A 216 2.79 -14.42 -6.41
C LEU A 216 2.69 -15.87 -5.98
N ILE A 217 1.69 -16.19 -5.17
CA ILE A 217 1.43 -17.55 -4.69
C ILE A 217 0.16 -18.08 -5.37
N ARG A 218 0.19 -19.33 -5.80
CA ARG A 218 -0.96 -20.02 -6.36
C ARG A 218 -0.98 -21.46 -5.90
N ASP A 219 -2.09 -21.85 -5.27
CA ASP A 219 -2.30 -23.23 -4.79
C ASP A 219 -1.15 -23.70 -3.86
N GLY A 220 -0.61 -22.77 -3.03
CA GLY A 220 0.51 -22.99 -2.10
C GLY A 220 1.92 -22.97 -2.74
N GLU A 221 2.02 -22.77 -4.07
CA GLU A 221 3.31 -22.64 -4.77
C GLU A 221 3.65 -21.19 -5.07
N THR A 222 4.93 -20.83 -4.91
CA THR A 222 5.45 -19.51 -5.26
C THR A 222 5.81 -19.48 -6.74
N LEU A 223 5.00 -18.80 -7.54
CA LEU A 223 5.21 -18.64 -8.99
C LEU A 223 6.20 -17.52 -9.32
N ALA A 224 6.25 -16.47 -8.52
CA ALA A 224 7.20 -15.39 -8.67
C ALA A 224 7.56 -14.78 -7.33
N SER A 225 8.80 -14.34 -7.19
CA SER A 225 9.29 -13.66 -6.00
C SER A 225 10.20 -12.49 -6.35
N PHE A 226 10.19 -11.48 -5.47
CA PHE A 226 10.96 -10.26 -5.64
C PHE A 226 11.29 -9.63 -4.28
N MET A 227 12.40 -8.91 -4.19
CA MET A 227 12.79 -8.21 -2.98
C MET A 227 13.31 -6.82 -3.30
N HIS A 228 12.92 -5.84 -2.50
CA HIS A 228 13.46 -4.50 -2.59
C HIS A 228 13.75 -3.90 -1.21
N ARG A 229 14.61 -2.90 -1.18
CA ARG A 229 14.87 -2.06 -0.02
C ARG A 229 14.41 -0.64 -0.30
N ARG A 230 13.83 0.01 0.70
CA ARG A 230 13.50 1.44 0.67
C ARG A 230 14.77 2.27 0.84
N ILE A 231 14.95 3.24 -0.02
CA ILE A 231 16.00 4.25 0.10
C ILE A 231 15.43 5.49 0.80
N ARG A 232 14.12 5.78 0.54
CA ARG A 232 13.44 6.94 1.10
C ARG A 232 11.96 6.66 1.26
N ASP A 233 11.44 6.98 2.44
CA ASP A 233 10.02 6.96 2.72
C ASP A 233 9.33 8.20 2.11
N GLU A 234 8.04 8.16 1.87
CA GLU A 234 7.27 9.32 1.42
C GLU A 234 7.09 10.33 2.56
N ASP A 235 6.78 9.83 3.76
CA ASP A 235 6.81 10.63 4.98
C ASP A 235 8.09 10.34 5.77
N PRO A 236 8.92 11.36 6.12
CA PRO A 236 10.14 11.18 6.90
C PRO A 236 9.93 10.52 8.27
N THR A 237 8.70 10.54 8.79
CA THR A 237 8.36 9.87 10.06
C THR A 237 8.10 8.36 9.88
N GLY A 238 8.19 7.82 8.66
CA GLY A 238 8.18 6.39 8.41
C GLY A 238 6.90 5.83 7.79
N SER A 239 6.39 6.46 6.75
CA SER A 239 5.20 5.97 6.04
C SER A 239 5.35 6.08 4.52
N GLY A 240 4.83 5.10 3.79
CA GLY A 240 4.95 5.04 2.33
C GLY A 240 6.38 4.80 1.85
N SER A 241 6.59 4.86 0.55
CA SER A 241 7.93 4.72 -0.06
C SER A 241 8.01 5.51 -1.34
N SER A 242 8.91 6.49 -1.41
CA SER A 242 9.11 7.36 -2.58
C SER A 242 10.28 6.93 -3.46
N LEU A 243 11.30 6.27 -2.88
CA LEU A 243 12.49 5.80 -3.61
C LEU A 243 12.90 4.42 -3.11
N ARG A 244 13.06 3.47 -4.02
CA ARG A 244 13.35 2.05 -3.72
C ARG A 244 14.34 1.49 -4.70
N ILE A 245 15.04 0.42 -4.28
CA ILE A 245 16.03 -0.29 -5.10
C ILE A 245 15.76 -1.80 -5.03
N SER A 246 15.80 -2.47 -6.19
CA SER A 246 15.80 -3.93 -6.26
C SER A 246 17.10 -4.48 -5.71
N VAL A 247 17.01 -5.47 -4.81
CA VAL A 247 18.17 -6.09 -4.14
C VAL A 247 18.20 -7.58 -4.41
N ALA A 248 19.35 -8.22 -4.15
CA ALA A 248 19.43 -9.67 -4.16
C ALA A 248 18.43 -10.24 -3.14
N PRO A 249 17.73 -11.34 -3.47
CA PRO A 249 16.89 -12.01 -2.48
C PRO A 249 17.75 -12.52 -1.33
N ASP A 250 17.32 -12.25 -0.09
CA ASP A 250 17.85 -12.89 1.10
C ASP A 250 17.14 -14.24 1.26
N PRO A 251 17.83 -15.40 1.09
CA PRO A 251 17.16 -16.69 1.09
C PRO A 251 16.48 -17.01 2.43
N THR A 252 17.07 -16.58 3.54
CA THR A 252 16.52 -16.81 4.88
C THR A 252 15.22 -16.04 5.07
N LEU A 253 15.24 -14.74 4.72
CA LEU A 253 14.08 -13.88 4.87
C LEU A 253 12.95 -14.26 3.90
N MET A 254 13.29 -14.66 2.66
CA MET A 254 12.33 -15.13 1.68
C MET A 254 11.65 -16.42 2.14
N SER A 255 12.43 -17.42 2.60
CA SER A 255 11.91 -18.69 3.12
C SER A 255 11.03 -18.50 4.35
N ALA A 256 11.44 -17.66 5.30
CA ALA A 256 10.65 -17.34 6.49
C ALA A 256 9.32 -16.63 6.13
N SER A 257 9.35 -15.73 5.13
CA SER A 257 8.15 -15.08 4.60
C SER A 257 7.19 -16.10 3.97
N GLU A 258 7.69 -17.03 3.16
CA GLU A 258 6.86 -18.08 2.55
C GLU A 258 6.24 -19.01 3.59
N GLN A 259 6.97 -19.38 4.63
CA GLN A 259 6.45 -20.19 5.73
C GLN A 259 5.31 -19.46 6.44
N LEU A 260 5.48 -18.18 6.74
CA LEU A 260 4.44 -17.34 7.33
C LEU A 260 3.19 -17.25 6.43
N LEU A 261 3.37 -17.02 5.13
CA LEU A 261 2.27 -16.90 4.17
C LEU A 261 1.50 -18.21 4.00
N ARG A 262 2.20 -19.35 4.01
CA ARG A 262 1.56 -20.69 4.01
C ARG A 262 0.78 -20.94 5.30
N ALA A 263 1.32 -20.60 6.45
CA ALA A 263 0.63 -20.76 7.75
C ALA A 263 -0.65 -19.92 7.84
N ILE A 264 -0.64 -18.72 7.22
CA ILE A 264 -1.80 -17.83 7.13
C ILE A 264 -2.80 -18.29 6.05
N GLY A 265 -2.36 -19.08 5.06
CA GLY A 265 -3.20 -19.51 3.94
C GLY A 265 -3.45 -18.39 2.92
N VAL A 266 -2.46 -17.53 2.67
CA VAL A 266 -2.54 -16.46 1.67
C VAL A 266 -2.23 -17.00 0.28
N ASP A 267 -3.06 -16.64 -0.70
CA ASP A 267 -2.91 -16.92 -2.12
C ASP A 267 -3.00 -15.62 -2.94
N GLY A 268 -2.40 -15.59 -4.14
CA GLY A 268 -2.38 -14.42 -5.02
C GLY A 268 -1.17 -13.50 -4.80
N LEU A 269 -1.37 -12.21 -5.04
CA LEU A 269 -0.33 -11.19 -4.86
C LEU A 269 -0.23 -10.79 -3.40
N VAL A 270 0.98 -10.87 -2.85
CA VAL A 270 1.22 -10.52 -1.45
C VAL A 270 2.59 -9.87 -1.26
N MET A 271 2.64 -8.91 -0.36
CA MET A 271 3.84 -8.24 0.13
C MET A 271 3.97 -8.49 1.62
N VAL A 272 5.13 -8.95 2.05
CA VAL A 272 5.54 -9.01 3.46
C VAL A 272 6.52 -7.88 3.70
N GLU A 273 6.18 -6.98 4.61
CA GLU A 273 6.97 -5.80 4.91
C GLU A 273 7.77 -5.98 6.19
N TYR A 274 9.06 -5.72 6.10
CA TYR A 274 10.00 -5.77 7.21
C TYR A 274 10.65 -4.40 7.44
N ARG A 275 11.09 -4.18 8.67
CA ARG A 275 12.09 -3.17 9.01
C ARG A 275 13.34 -3.90 9.49
N VAL A 276 14.42 -3.72 8.75
CA VAL A 276 15.73 -4.25 9.15
C VAL A 276 16.32 -3.26 10.13
N GLY A 277 16.44 -3.69 11.38
CA GLY A 277 17.01 -2.90 12.45
C GLY A 277 18.50 -2.60 12.24
N ASP A 278 19.05 -1.69 13.01
CA ASP A 278 20.48 -1.33 12.95
C ASP A 278 21.39 -2.50 13.38
N ASP A 279 20.83 -3.46 14.10
CA ASP A 279 21.45 -4.76 14.45
C ASP A 279 21.37 -5.81 13.33
N GLY A 280 20.75 -5.49 12.19
CA GLY A 280 20.52 -6.38 11.07
C GLY A 280 19.29 -7.29 11.22
N THR A 281 18.58 -7.25 12.34
CA THR A 281 17.38 -8.08 12.56
C THR A 281 16.21 -7.61 11.71
N PRO A 282 15.58 -8.47 10.86
CA PRO A 282 14.40 -8.13 10.08
C PRO A 282 13.12 -8.30 10.93
N TYR A 283 12.57 -7.21 11.41
CA TYR A 283 11.31 -7.20 12.16
C TYR A 283 10.12 -7.14 11.21
N LEU A 284 9.18 -8.08 11.33
CA LEU A 284 7.92 -8.05 10.56
C LEU A 284 7.09 -6.82 10.94
N MET A 285 6.69 -6.06 9.93
CA MET A 285 5.84 -4.89 10.11
C MET A 285 4.38 -5.16 9.78
N GLU A 286 4.12 -5.74 8.60
CA GLU A 286 2.77 -6.08 8.14
C GLU A 286 2.79 -7.00 6.92
N ILE A 287 1.64 -7.61 6.63
CA ILE A 287 1.37 -8.34 5.40
C ILE A 287 0.31 -7.58 4.61
N ASN A 288 0.57 -7.37 3.33
CA ASN A 288 -0.36 -6.75 2.39
C ASN A 288 -0.75 -7.78 1.32
N SER A 289 -1.89 -8.48 1.52
CA SER A 289 -2.43 -9.49 0.59
C SER A 289 -3.18 -8.82 -0.57
N ARG A 290 -2.48 -7.99 -1.30
CA ARG A 290 -2.97 -7.17 -2.42
C ARG A 290 -1.81 -6.61 -3.26
N PRO A 291 -2.12 -6.06 -4.46
CA PRO A 291 -1.17 -5.25 -5.20
C PRO A 291 -0.59 -4.10 -4.34
N TRP A 292 0.69 -3.80 -4.52
CA TRP A 292 1.43 -2.82 -3.71
C TRP A 292 1.90 -1.63 -4.55
N GLY A 293 2.11 -0.48 -3.91
CA GLY A 293 2.45 0.77 -4.60
C GLY A 293 3.79 0.77 -5.35
N SER A 294 4.75 -0.06 -4.94
CA SER A 294 6.06 -0.17 -5.59
C SER A 294 6.12 -1.25 -6.70
N MET A 295 4.98 -1.68 -7.24
CA MET A 295 4.89 -2.76 -8.23
C MET A 295 5.67 -2.47 -9.51
N GLN A 296 5.74 -1.20 -9.94
CA GLN A 296 6.49 -0.81 -11.13
C GLN A 296 7.97 -1.17 -11.00
N LEU A 297 8.57 -1.10 -9.81
CA LEU A 297 9.96 -1.51 -9.60
C LEU A 297 10.20 -2.99 -9.95
N ALA A 298 9.29 -3.88 -9.56
CA ALA A 298 9.38 -5.30 -9.91
C ALA A 298 9.28 -5.50 -11.43
N VAL A 299 8.33 -4.83 -12.09
CA VAL A 299 8.18 -4.86 -13.56
C VAL A 299 9.45 -4.36 -14.25
N GLU A 300 10.00 -3.22 -13.82
CA GLU A 300 11.26 -2.67 -14.35
C GLU A 300 12.47 -3.58 -14.08
N SER A 301 12.41 -4.39 -13.05
CA SER A 301 13.44 -5.39 -12.72
C SER A 301 13.29 -6.70 -13.51
N GLY A 302 12.15 -6.93 -14.17
CA GLY A 302 11.89 -8.11 -15.00
C GLY A 302 10.88 -9.10 -14.39
N VAL A 303 10.24 -8.77 -13.26
CA VAL A 303 9.15 -9.56 -12.67
C VAL A 303 7.83 -8.84 -12.91
N ASP A 304 7.15 -9.19 -14.00
CA ASP A 304 5.86 -8.59 -14.35
C ASP A 304 4.71 -9.27 -13.58
N PHE A 305 4.61 -8.95 -12.29
CA PHE A 305 3.56 -9.50 -11.43
C PHE A 305 2.13 -9.30 -11.96
N PRO A 306 1.73 -8.14 -12.51
CA PRO A 306 0.42 -7.97 -13.12
C PRO A 306 0.11 -9.02 -14.20
N LEU A 307 1.04 -9.25 -15.13
CA LEU A 307 0.84 -10.19 -16.23
C LEU A 307 0.89 -11.64 -15.74
N LEU A 308 1.85 -11.98 -14.88
CA LEU A 308 1.97 -13.31 -14.28
C LEU A 308 0.69 -13.69 -13.51
N TRP A 309 0.20 -12.77 -12.69
CA TRP A 309 -1.03 -12.98 -11.94
C TRP A 309 -2.27 -13.10 -12.84
N TYR A 310 -2.39 -12.24 -13.87
CA TYR A 310 -3.44 -12.36 -14.86
C TYR A 310 -3.44 -13.77 -15.51
N ARG A 311 -2.29 -14.26 -15.94
CA ARG A 311 -2.14 -15.60 -16.51
C ARG A 311 -2.53 -16.68 -15.51
N ALA A 312 -2.04 -16.62 -14.28
CA ALA A 312 -2.37 -17.58 -13.23
C ALA A 312 -3.88 -17.65 -12.99
N VAL A 313 -4.55 -16.52 -12.87
CA VAL A 313 -6.00 -16.49 -12.57
C VAL A 313 -6.87 -16.84 -13.77
N THR A 314 -6.37 -16.70 -15.01
CA THR A 314 -7.09 -17.09 -16.24
C THR A 314 -6.75 -18.50 -16.71
N GLY A 315 -5.89 -19.22 -16.00
CA GLY A 315 -5.49 -20.60 -16.35
C GLY A 315 -4.54 -20.68 -17.54
N GLN A 316 -3.85 -19.57 -17.86
CA GLN A 316 -2.79 -19.56 -18.87
C GLN A 316 -1.47 -20.06 -18.27
N PRO A 317 -0.55 -20.59 -19.10
CA PRO A 317 0.79 -20.96 -18.61
C PRO A 317 1.51 -19.79 -17.96
N VAL A 318 2.10 -20.05 -16.80
CA VAL A 318 2.90 -19.06 -16.04
C VAL A 318 4.32 -19.57 -15.94
N GLU A 319 5.27 -18.72 -16.32
CA GLU A 319 6.68 -18.94 -16.09
C GLU A 319 7.02 -18.68 -14.62
N ILE A 320 7.74 -19.58 -13.99
CA ILE A 320 8.21 -19.41 -12.60
C ILE A 320 9.41 -18.48 -12.61
N ILE A 321 9.33 -17.36 -11.89
CA ILE A 321 10.37 -16.31 -11.89
C ILE A 321 10.87 -16.06 -10.47
N HIS A 322 12.13 -16.43 -10.22
CA HIS A 322 12.83 -16.14 -8.97
C HIS A 322 14.12 -15.32 -9.17
N SER A 323 14.47 -15.02 -10.42
CA SER A 323 15.63 -14.20 -10.77
C SER A 323 15.21 -12.92 -11.48
N TYR A 324 15.87 -11.82 -11.15
CA TYR A 324 15.54 -10.51 -11.68
C TYR A 324 16.75 -9.56 -11.65
N ARG A 325 16.65 -8.43 -12.33
CA ARG A 325 17.70 -7.40 -12.33
C ARG A 325 17.76 -6.69 -10.99
N GLN A 326 18.94 -6.70 -10.40
CA GLN A 326 19.25 -5.99 -9.15
C GLN A 326 19.79 -4.58 -9.45
N GLY A 327 19.71 -3.68 -8.47
CA GLY A 327 20.24 -2.33 -8.58
C GLY A 327 19.35 -1.39 -9.39
N ILE A 328 18.18 -1.82 -9.85
CA ILE A 328 17.18 -0.93 -10.45
C ILE A 328 16.58 -0.06 -9.34
N VAL A 329 16.61 1.24 -9.54
CA VAL A 329 16.02 2.23 -8.64
C VAL A 329 14.72 2.73 -9.26
N CYS A 330 13.63 2.74 -8.48
CA CYS A 330 12.36 3.31 -8.93
C CYS A 330 11.91 4.43 -7.99
N ARG A 331 11.50 5.55 -8.58
CA ARG A 331 11.12 6.77 -7.89
C ARG A 331 9.66 7.11 -8.16
N HIS A 332 8.89 7.35 -7.11
CA HIS A 332 7.61 8.03 -7.18
C HIS A 332 7.84 9.52 -6.99
N LEU A 333 7.80 10.30 -8.07
CA LEU A 333 8.25 11.68 -8.04
C LEU A 333 7.37 12.56 -7.14
N ALA A 334 6.05 12.45 -7.22
CA ALA A 334 5.14 13.22 -6.36
C ALA A 334 5.32 12.86 -4.87
N GLY A 335 5.52 11.58 -4.55
CA GLY A 335 5.83 11.14 -3.18
C GLY A 335 7.18 11.67 -2.69
N ASP A 336 8.17 11.74 -3.57
CA ASP A 336 9.49 12.27 -3.24
C ASP A 336 9.47 13.81 -3.05
N MET A 337 8.60 14.51 -3.77
CA MET A 337 8.32 15.94 -3.51
C MET A 337 7.67 16.14 -2.12
N ARG A 338 6.72 15.28 -1.72
CA ARG A 338 6.13 15.32 -0.37
C ARG A 338 7.18 15.08 0.70
N HIS A 339 8.08 14.10 0.48
CA HIS A 339 9.22 13.88 1.38
C HIS A 339 10.05 15.15 1.54
N LEU A 340 10.47 15.76 0.43
CA LEU A 340 11.27 16.99 0.46
C LEU A 340 10.51 18.12 1.16
N GLU A 341 9.22 18.33 0.86
CA GLU A 341 8.36 19.32 1.52
C GLU A 341 8.37 19.12 3.06
N ASN A 342 8.12 17.89 3.51
CA ASN A 342 8.09 17.56 4.93
C ASN A 342 9.45 17.79 5.60
N VAL A 343 10.56 17.43 4.94
CA VAL A 343 11.91 17.70 5.45
C VAL A 343 12.21 19.20 5.55
N LEU A 344 11.79 19.99 4.56
CA LEU A 344 11.98 21.47 4.59
C LEU A 344 11.13 22.13 5.67
N LEU A 345 9.93 21.63 5.94
CA LEU A 345 9.06 22.09 7.03
C LEU A 345 9.63 21.72 8.41
N GLY A 346 10.39 20.63 8.50
CA GLY A 346 10.96 20.12 9.75
C GLY A 346 10.10 19.04 10.42
N PRO A 347 10.64 18.41 11.48
CA PRO A 347 9.93 17.36 12.20
C PRO A 347 8.64 17.86 12.85
N PRO A 348 7.65 16.95 13.07
CA PRO A 348 6.48 17.29 13.88
C PRO A 348 6.87 17.76 15.29
N PRO A 349 6.02 18.56 15.96
CA PRO A 349 6.20 18.84 17.38
C PRO A 349 6.38 17.54 18.16
N ASP A 350 7.24 17.55 19.18
CA ASP A 350 7.57 16.41 20.04
C ASP A 350 8.30 15.23 19.33
N TRP A 351 8.71 15.39 18.07
CA TRP A 351 9.49 14.37 17.38
C TRP A 351 10.93 14.32 17.90
N SER A 352 11.29 13.24 18.58
CA SER A 352 12.61 13.06 19.23
C SER A 352 13.50 12.02 18.52
N LEU A 353 13.03 11.45 17.40
CA LEU A 353 13.81 10.52 16.59
C LEU A 353 14.60 11.25 15.50
N ASP A 354 15.56 10.55 14.91
CA ASP A 354 16.32 11.07 13.78
C ASP A 354 15.39 11.56 12.67
N PHE A 355 15.78 12.69 12.08
CA PHE A 355 15.04 13.31 10.99
C PHE A 355 16.00 13.76 9.89
N PRO A 356 15.63 13.58 8.60
CA PRO A 356 16.52 13.88 7.49
C PRO A 356 16.97 15.35 7.46
N LYS A 357 18.23 15.59 7.12
CA LYS A 357 18.80 16.95 7.03
C LYS A 357 18.39 17.61 5.71
N ARG A 358 18.01 18.89 5.77
CA ARG A 358 17.45 19.66 4.63
C ARG A 358 18.35 19.66 3.41
N LEU A 359 19.62 20.08 3.54
CA LEU A 359 20.53 20.22 2.41
C LEU A 359 20.90 18.87 1.75
N PRO A 360 21.28 17.82 2.49
CA PRO A 360 21.48 16.50 1.89
C PRO A 360 20.24 15.96 1.17
N THR A 361 19.04 16.14 1.71
CA THR A 361 17.79 15.72 1.10
C THR A 361 17.53 16.46 -0.21
N LEU A 362 17.75 17.80 -0.24
CA LEU A 362 17.61 18.60 -1.44
C LEU A 362 18.59 18.14 -2.55
N LEU A 363 19.86 17.93 -2.20
CA LEU A 363 20.88 17.48 -3.16
C LEU A 363 20.56 16.07 -3.72
N GLN A 364 20.05 15.19 -2.88
CA GLN A 364 19.60 13.87 -3.32
C GLN A 364 18.35 13.95 -4.20
N PHE A 365 17.40 14.83 -3.86
CA PHE A 365 16.19 15.05 -4.65
C PHE A 365 16.50 15.53 -6.07
N LEU A 366 17.51 16.38 -6.24
CA LEU A 366 17.92 16.92 -7.56
C LEU A 366 18.55 15.88 -8.51
N LYS A 367 18.75 14.64 -8.07
CA LYS A 367 19.22 13.56 -8.93
C LYS A 367 18.07 12.98 -9.76
N PHE A 368 17.78 13.58 -10.91
CA PHE A 368 16.68 13.17 -11.79
C PHE A 368 17.05 12.12 -12.83
N CYS A 369 18.33 11.87 -13.07
CA CYS A 369 18.82 10.97 -14.11
C CYS A 369 19.81 9.95 -13.54
N GLY A 370 19.80 8.76 -14.13
CA GLY A 370 20.73 7.67 -13.81
C GLY A 370 20.42 6.45 -14.69
N THR A 371 21.43 5.66 -15.03
CA THR A 371 21.28 4.49 -15.91
C THR A 371 20.26 3.49 -15.39
N ASN A 372 20.19 3.33 -14.07
CA ASN A 372 19.27 2.40 -13.40
C ASN A 372 18.05 3.08 -12.77
N LEU A 373 17.88 4.41 -12.94
CA LEU A 373 16.75 5.14 -12.39
C LEU A 373 15.52 4.98 -13.29
N ARG A 374 14.41 4.61 -12.71
CA ARG A 374 13.08 4.49 -13.31
C ARG A 374 12.08 5.29 -12.47
N TYR A 375 10.90 5.51 -13.01
CA TYR A 375 9.82 6.21 -12.30
C TYR A 375 8.54 5.37 -12.31
N ASP A 376 7.77 5.43 -11.21
CA ASP A 376 6.48 4.74 -11.13
C ASP A 376 5.45 5.39 -12.06
N ASP A 377 5.41 6.69 -12.03
CA ASP A 377 4.40 7.54 -12.66
C ASP A 377 4.80 7.96 -14.09
N PHE A 378 6.09 8.03 -14.42
CA PHE A 378 6.60 8.33 -15.76
C PHE A 378 7.15 7.08 -16.43
N ALA A 379 6.74 6.82 -17.65
CA ALA A 379 7.31 5.76 -18.49
C ALA A 379 7.51 6.24 -19.93
N ALA A 380 8.43 5.61 -20.65
CA ALA A 380 8.66 5.92 -22.06
C ALA A 380 7.37 5.75 -22.88
N GLY A 381 6.95 6.83 -23.54
CA GLY A 381 5.71 6.88 -24.30
C GLY A 381 4.43 6.96 -23.47
N ASP A 382 4.51 7.04 -22.11
CA ASP A 382 3.34 7.14 -21.22
C ASP A 382 3.65 8.08 -20.04
N TRP A 383 3.90 9.34 -20.33
CA TRP A 383 4.31 10.38 -19.38
C TRP A 383 3.12 11.16 -18.77
N ARG A 384 1.93 11.07 -19.38
CA ARG A 384 0.73 11.80 -18.92
C ARG A 384 0.31 11.47 -17.50
N PRO A 385 0.37 10.20 -17.02
CA PRO A 385 0.08 9.88 -15.62
C PRO A 385 0.95 10.67 -14.63
N GLY A 386 2.25 10.78 -14.89
CA GLY A 386 3.17 11.56 -14.07
C GLY A 386 2.84 13.05 -14.03
N LEU A 387 2.43 13.64 -15.17
CA LEU A 387 1.95 15.03 -15.18
C LEU A 387 0.67 15.21 -14.37
N ALA A 388 -0.25 14.24 -14.42
CA ALA A 388 -1.46 14.27 -13.61
C ALA A 388 -1.13 14.21 -12.10
N GLU A 389 -0.21 13.34 -11.69
CA GLU A 389 0.29 13.25 -10.32
C GLU A 389 0.92 14.57 -9.86
N LEU A 390 1.80 15.16 -10.66
CA LEU A 390 2.41 16.45 -10.34
C LEU A 390 1.37 17.57 -10.22
N ARG A 391 0.40 17.62 -11.15
CA ARG A 391 -0.69 18.59 -11.07
C ARG A 391 -1.47 18.42 -9.76
N ASN A 392 -1.82 17.19 -9.40
CA ASN A 392 -2.57 16.88 -8.18
C ASN A 392 -1.75 17.32 -6.95
N TYR A 393 -0.46 17.03 -6.92
CA TYR A 393 0.44 17.49 -5.86
C TYR A 393 0.44 19.02 -5.70
N PHE A 394 0.55 19.78 -6.81
CA PHE A 394 0.55 21.24 -6.74
C PHE A 394 -0.81 21.84 -6.35
N VAL A 395 -1.91 21.21 -6.76
CA VAL A 395 -3.27 21.59 -6.32
C VAL A 395 -3.42 21.39 -4.81
N GLU A 396 -2.98 20.24 -4.29
CA GLU A 396 -2.99 19.97 -2.85
C GLU A 396 -2.10 20.94 -2.07
N LEU A 397 -0.90 21.22 -2.57
CA LEU A 397 0.05 22.15 -1.97
C LEU A 397 -0.56 23.57 -1.90
N GLY A 398 -1.15 24.04 -2.99
CA GLY A 398 -1.86 25.34 -3.06
C GLY A 398 -3.02 25.39 -2.06
N GLY A 399 -3.81 24.34 -1.96
CA GLY A 399 -4.92 24.22 -1.00
C GLY A 399 -4.44 24.29 0.46
N ARG A 400 -3.34 23.58 0.79
CA ARG A 400 -2.70 23.63 2.12
C ARG A 400 -2.17 25.04 2.45
N PHE A 401 -1.53 25.70 1.48
CA PHE A 401 -1.00 27.05 1.65
C PHE A 401 -2.12 28.08 1.89
N LEU A 402 -3.17 28.09 1.06
CA LEU A 402 -4.34 28.95 1.23
C LEU A 402 -5.06 28.69 2.57
N GLY A 403 -5.16 27.44 3.00
CA GLY A 403 -5.72 27.09 4.30
C GLY A 403 -4.90 27.59 5.49
N ARG A 404 -3.56 27.64 5.36
CA ARG A 404 -2.66 28.25 6.37
C ARG A 404 -2.83 29.77 6.41
N LEU A 405 -2.88 30.43 5.26
CA LEU A 405 -3.11 31.88 5.17
C LEU A 405 -4.44 32.26 5.79
N ARG A 406 -5.53 31.59 5.44
CA ARG A 406 -6.86 31.87 6.02
C ARG A 406 -6.82 31.79 7.56
N ARG A 407 -6.18 30.75 8.13
CA ARG A 407 -6.05 30.60 9.59
C ARG A 407 -5.21 31.71 10.22
N ALA A 408 -4.17 32.17 9.56
CA ALA A 408 -3.35 33.28 10.03
C ALA A 408 -4.12 34.61 10.04
N PHE A 409 -4.99 34.84 9.02
CA PHE A 409 -5.79 36.06 8.92
C PHE A 409 -7.08 36.04 9.77
N THR A 410 -7.66 34.85 10.04
CA THR A 410 -8.93 34.77 10.81
C THR A 410 -8.74 34.65 12.31
N GLY A 411 -7.51 34.56 12.81
CA GLY A 411 -7.20 34.54 14.26
C GLY A 411 -7.79 33.36 15.05
N THR A 412 -8.45 32.39 14.41
CA THR A 412 -9.02 31.22 15.06
C THR A 412 -7.91 30.21 15.40
N ARG A 413 -7.29 30.41 16.60
CA ARG A 413 -6.67 29.29 17.30
C ARG A 413 -7.76 28.26 17.56
N LYS A 414 -7.73 27.13 16.89
CA LYS A 414 -8.47 25.97 17.37
C LYS A 414 -7.89 25.63 18.72
N SER A 415 -8.62 25.93 19.79
CA SER A 415 -8.57 25.15 21.02
C SER A 415 -8.85 23.70 20.57
N GLY A 416 -7.83 22.85 20.61
CA GLY A 416 -7.99 21.45 20.27
C GLY A 416 -8.94 20.75 21.21
N PRO A 417 -9.67 19.74 20.74
CA PRO A 417 -10.27 18.78 21.65
C PRO A 417 -9.21 17.87 22.24
#